data_d297101f13faaf094159b58add09eed3
#
_entry.id   d297101f13faaf094159b58add09eed3
#
_cell.length_a   1.000
_cell.length_b   1.000
_cell.length_c   1.000
_cell.angle_alpha   90.00
_cell.angle_beta   90.00
_cell.angle_gamma   90.00
#
_symmetry.space_group_name_H-M   'P 1'
#
loop_
_entity.id
_entity.type
_entity.pdbx_description
1 polymer ?
#
loop_
_entity_poly.entity_id
_entity_poly.type
_entity_poly.pdbx_seq_one_letter_code
_entity_poly.pdbx_strand_id
1 'polypeptide(L)'
;MTKNSATSRGSPMNTRARPAQARRPTSSLHHVSSDLDFVAHLTRESARFAAAIREAAPDAPVPTCPGWKADDLLWHLGEVQWFWGTIVRENVSRERAEELKPPRPPDRAGLEDFYGRASRDLSQVLGATSPDTAAWTWSDDDRTVGFIRRRQAHEALIHRVDAELTAGARTPLDPSLSADGVDEALRVMYGALPDWATFTPDPAQTLRLRATDTGDSWFLTLGRFTGTDPDDGTVCDEPDAHAADHDPGSSAAAEVAGTAADLDCWLWHRPPTGPVERSGDRQVLDRYEAAITPGIN
;
A
#
# COMPACT_ATOMS: atom_id res chain seq x y z
N MET A 1 4.73 -30.04 -30.04
CA MET A 1 5.29 -30.21 -28.68
C MET A 1 6.12 -28.99 -28.37
N THR A 2 5.52 -27.98 -27.81
CA THR A 2 6.17 -26.74 -27.38
C THR A 2 5.79 -26.51 -25.91
N LYS A 3 6.80 -26.60 -25.05
CA LYS A 3 6.68 -26.36 -23.61
C LYS A 3 6.59 -24.85 -23.38
N ASN A 4 5.45 -24.35 -22.91
CA ASN A 4 5.34 -23.04 -22.30
C ASN A 4 5.70 -23.17 -20.81
N SER A 5 6.87 -22.69 -20.45
CA SER A 5 7.27 -22.43 -19.08
C SER A 5 6.80 -21.02 -18.73
N ALA A 6 5.71 -20.89 -17.98
CA ALA A 6 5.33 -19.65 -17.35
C ALA A 6 6.24 -19.39 -16.14
N THR A 7 7.23 -18.56 -16.32
CA THR A 7 7.98 -17.96 -15.23
C THR A 7 7.15 -16.82 -14.66
N SER A 8 6.67 -16.98 -13.42
CA SER A 8 6.08 -15.89 -12.64
C SER A 8 7.17 -14.83 -12.42
N ARG A 9 7.07 -13.74 -13.13
CA ARG A 9 7.88 -12.54 -12.88
C ARG A 9 7.23 -11.79 -11.73
N GLY A 10 7.88 -11.78 -10.56
CA GLY A 10 7.63 -10.78 -9.54
C GLY A 10 7.86 -9.40 -10.16
N SER A 11 6.91 -8.48 -9.98
CA SER A 11 7.02 -7.11 -10.46
C SER A 11 8.27 -6.46 -9.88
N PRO A 12 9.17 -5.89 -10.69
CA PRO A 12 10.32 -5.15 -10.18
C PRO A 12 9.85 -3.80 -9.64
N MET A 13 10.00 -3.56 -8.34
CA MET A 13 10.04 -2.19 -7.81
C MET A 13 11.29 -1.51 -8.40
N ASN A 14 11.07 -0.65 -9.39
CA ASN A 14 12.17 -0.01 -10.13
C ASN A 14 12.42 1.40 -9.61
N THR A 15 13.53 1.62 -8.89
CA THR A 15 14.01 2.96 -8.59
C THR A 15 15.54 3.01 -8.55
N ARG A 16 16.14 3.75 -9.48
CA ARG A 16 17.54 4.15 -9.43
C ARG A 16 17.70 5.44 -8.65
N ALA A 17 18.65 5.48 -7.73
CA ALA A 17 19.02 6.65 -6.95
C ALA A 17 19.62 7.77 -7.82
N ARG A 18 19.18 9.03 -7.61
CA ARG A 18 19.81 10.27 -8.12
C ARG A 18 20.30 11.16 -6.98
N PRO A 19 21.28 12.06 -7.25
CA PRO A 19 21.87 12.91 -6.21
C PRO A 19 20.91 14.01 -5.74
N ALA A 20 21.03 14.36 -4.46
CA ALA A 20 20.22 15.30 -3.72
C ALA A 20 20.09 16.68 -4.38
N GLN A 21 18.86 17.14 -4.58
CA GLN A 21 18.53 18.54 -4.80
C GLN A 21 17.82 19.13 -3.59
N ALA A 22 17.96 20.46 -3.43
CA ALA A 22 17.64 21.23 -2.26
C ALA A 22 16.23 21.02 -1.71
N ARG A 23 16.13 20.84 -0.39
CA ARG A 23 14.90 20.74 0.40
C ARG A 23 13.94 21.91 0.12
N ARG A 24 12.72 21.60 -0.32
CA ARG A 24 11.57 22.47 -0.11
C ARG A 24 11.12 22.38 1.35
N PRO A 25 10.62 23.47 1.94
CA PRO A 25 10.14 23.42 3.33
C PRO A 25 8.93 22.49 3.42
N THR A 26 8.99 21.53 4.33
CA THR A 26 7.88 20.64 4.68
C THR A 26 6.74 21.48 5.24
N SER A 27 5.70 21.67 4.46
CA SER A 27 4.43 22.20 4.96
C SER A 27 3.73 21.11 5.76
N SER A 28 3.26 21.51 6.92
CA SER A 28 2.48 20.78 7.90
C SER A 28 1.46 19.85 7.27
N LEU A 29 1.69 18.55 7.36
CA LEU A 29 0.82 17.51 6.86
C LEU A 29 -0.46 17.41 7.69
N HIS A 30 -1.56 17.19 7.01
CA HIS A 30 -2.94 17.17 7.54
C HIS A 30 -3.22 16.02 8.51
N HIS A 31 -4.19 16.29 9.40
CA HIS A 31 -4.75 15.42 10.40
C HIS A 31 -5.45 14.16 9.84
N VAL A 32 -4.68 13.21 9.35
CA VAL A 32 -4.92 11.82 9.65
C VAL A 32 -4.01 11.55 10.83
N SER A 33 -4.54 11.05 11.90
CA SER A 33 -3.98 10.99 13.26
C SER A 33 -2.46 10.91 13.33
N SER A 34 -1.78 12.01 13.65
CA SER A 34 -0.35 12.06 13.96
C SER A 34 0.05 11.17 15.16
N ASP A 35 -0.94 10.52 15.79
CA ASP A 35 -0.81 9.79 17.04
C ASP A 35 -0.94 8.27 16.88
N LEU A 36 -1.00 7.73 15.63
CA LEU A 36 -1.10 6.28 15.43
C LEU A 36 0.22 5.59 15.80
N ASP A 37 0.12 4.63 16.70
CA ASP A 37 1.23 3.70 16.97
C ASP A 37 1.27 2.62 15.87
N PHE A 38 1.91 2.95 14.75
CA PHE A 38 2.05 2.04 13.62
C PHE A 38 2.74 0.72 13.98
N VAL A 39 3.65 0.71 14.96
CA VAL A 39 4.32 -0.53 15.39
C VAL A 39 3.35 -1.43 16.16
N ALA A 40 2.50 -0.85 17.01
CA ALA A 40 1.44 -1.61 17.67
C ALA A 40 0.41 -2.15 16.68
N HIS A 41 0.02 -1.35 15.68
CA HIS A 41 -0.85 -1.81 14.58
C HIS A 41 -0.21 -2.92 13.76
N LEU A 42 1.02 -2.76 13.28
CA LEU A 42 1.78 -3.81 12.59
C LEU A 42 1.78 -5.12 13.37
N THR A 43 2.11 -5.06 14.66
CA THR A 43 2.18 -6.26 15.52
C THR A 43 0.82 -6.94 15.61
N ARG A 44 -0.24 -6.17 15.83
CA ARG A 44 -1.61 -6.68 15.94
C ARG A 44 -2.11 -7.29 14.63
N GLU A 45 -1.95 -6.58 13.51
CA GLU A 45 -2.43 -7.02 12.21
C GLU A 45 -1.64 -8.25 11.72
N SER A 46 -0.33 -8.29 11.95
CA SER A 46 0.52 -9.45 11.68
C SER A 46 0.10 -10.69 12.49
N ALA A 47 -0.27 -10.51 13.76
CA ALA A 47 -0.76 -11.61 14.58
C ALA A 47 -2.11 -12.16 14.08
N ARG A 48 -3.02 -11.27 13.65
CA ARG A 48 -4.31 -11.66 13.06
C ARG A 48 -4.14 -12.33 11.70
N PHE A 49 -3.23 -11.82 10.87
CA PHE A 49 -2.84 -12.50 9.63
C PHE A 49 -2.39 -13.93 9.91
N ALA A 50 -1.45 -14.12 10.84
CA ALA A 50 -0.94 -15.46 11.21
C ALA A 50 -2.05 -16.39 11.71
N ALA A 51 -3.01 -15.87 12.47
CA ALA A 51 -4.15 -16.64 12.93
C ALA A 51 -5.06 -17.05 11.77
N ALA A 52 -5.43 -16.13 10.90
CA ALA A 52 -6.30 -16.39 9.77
C ALA A 52 -5.67 -17.35 8.75
N ILE A 53 -4.42 -17.13 8.37
CA ILE A 53 -3.78 -17.97 7.36
C ILE A 53 -3.58 -19.43 7.81
N ARG A 54 -3.48 -19.70 9.10
CA ARG A 54 -3.41 -21.06 9.64
C ARG A 54 -4.69 -21.87 9.45
N GLU A 55 -5.84 -21.19 9.41
CA GLU A 55 -7.14 -21.82 9.16
C GLU A 55 -7.34 -22.19 7.68
N ALA A 56 -6.56 -21.62 6.77
CA ALA A 56 -6.63 -21.92 5.36
C ALA A 56 -5.76 -23.12 4.99
N ALA A 57 -6.28 -24.00 4.09
CA ALA A 57 -5.46 -25.05 3.51
C ALA A 57 -4.25 -24.45 2.77
N PRO A 58 -3.07 -25.10 2.78
CA PRO A 58 -1.85 -24.57 2.15
C PRO A 58 -2.02 -24.18 0.67
N ASP A 59 -2.84 -24.91 -0.05
CA ASP A 59 -3.11 -24.73 -1.47
C ASP A 59 -4.43 -23.97 -1.78
N ALA A 60 -5.11 -23.46 -0.74
CA ALA A 60 -6.32 -22.66 -0.90
C ALA A 60 -6.01 -21.42 -1.75
N PRO A 61 -6.84 -21.11 -2.79
CA PRO A 61 -6.62 -19.92 -3.61
C PRO A 61 -6.90 -18.65 -2.79
N VAL A 62 -6.06 -17.63 -2.99
CA VAL A 62 -6.27 -16.29 -2.40
C VAL A 62 -7.19 -15.49 -3.34
N PRO A 63 -8.43 -15.17 -2.93
CA PRO A 63 -9.43 -14.59 -3.85
C PRO A 63 -9.01 -13.24 -4.44
N THR A 64 -8.21 -12.49 -3.70
CA THR A 64 -7.79 -11.11 -4.01
C THR A 64 -6.41 -11.02 -4.65
N CYS A 65 -5.68 -12.14 -4.71
CA CYS A 65 -4.35 -12.23 -5.34
C CYS A 65 -4.36 -13.34 -6.40
N PRO A 66 -4.76 -13.05 -7.65
CA PRO A 66 -4.90 -14.06 -8.68
C PRO A 66 -3.63 -14.90 -8.89
N GLY A 67 -3.79 -16.22 -8.86
CA GLY A 67 -2.68 -17.16 -9.01
C GLY A 67 -1.94 -17.50 -7.73
N TRP A 68 -2.22 -16.84 -6.61
CA TRP A 68 -1.62 -17.13 -5.32
C TRP A 68 -2.42 -18.17 -4.53
N LYS A 69 -1.69 -18.98 -3.77
CA LYS A 69 -2.19 -19.88 -2.74
C LYS A 69 -1.90 -19.32 -1.35
N ALA A 70 -2.54 -19.87 -0.34
CA ALA A 70 -2.32 -19.50 1.07
C ALA A 70 -0.82 -19.50 1.46
N ASP A 71 -0.06 -20.50 1.01
CA ASP A 71 1.39 -20.58 1.25
C ASP A 71 2.19 -19.50 0.50
N ASP A 72 1.69 -19.01 -0.63
CA ASP A 72 2.34 -17.90 -1.35
C ASP A 72 2.11 -16.59 -0.62
N LEU A 73 0.89 -16.38 -0.10
CA LEU A 73 0.56 -15.21 0.71
C LEU A 73 1.36 -15.19 2.03
N LEU A 74 1.48 -16.35 2.68
CA LEU A 74 2.29 -16.48 3.91
C LEU A 74 3.77 -16.20 3.66
N TRP A 75 4.32 -16.71 2.55
CA TRP A 75 5.68 -16.42 2.12
C TRP A 75 5.88 -14.95 1.83
N HIS A 76 4.98 -14.36 1.03
CA HIS A 76 5.06 -12.96 0.60
C HIS A 76 5.14 -12.01 1.81
N LEU A 77 4.18 -12.07 2.74
CA LEU A 77 4.21 -11.16 3.89
C LEU A 77 5.42 -11.42 4.79
N GLY A 78 5.83 -12.68 4.93
CA GLY A 78 7.04 -13.03 5.67
C GLY A 78 8.31 -12.45 5.04
N GLU A 79 8.42 -12.54 3.72
CA GLU A 79 9.53 -12.00 2.94
C GLU A 79 9.59 -10.48 3.00
N VAL A 80 8.44 -9.81 2.83
CA VAL A 80 8.33 -8.34 2.91
C VAL A 80 8.74 -7.85 4.30
N GLN A 81 8.25 -8.48 5.36
CA GLN A 81 8.62 -8.10 6.73
C GLN A 81 10.09 -8.39 7.04
N TRP A 82 10.63 -9.49 6.55
CA TRP A 82 12.06 -9.80 6.65
C TRP A 82 12.90 -8.74 5.92
N PHE A 83 12.51 -8.37 4.70
CA PHE A 83 13.21 -7.38 3.87
C PHE A 83 13.31 -6.03 4.59
N TRP A 84 12.19 -5.48 5.04
CA TRP A 84 12.17 -4.19 5.73
C TRP A 84 12.87 -4.24 7.09
N GLY A 85 12.75 -5.36 7.81
CA GLY A 85 13.51 -5.60 9.03
C GLY A 85 15.02 -5.58 8.79
N THR A 86 15.49 -6.14 7.68
CA THR A 86 16.89 -6.14 7.27
C THR A 86 17.38 -4.75 6.86
N ILE A 87 16.58 -4.00 6.07
CA ILE A 87 16.88 -2.60 5.71
C ILE A 87 17.17 -1.77 6.96
N VAL A 88 16.28 -1.83 7.96
CA VAL A 88 16.41 -0.99 9.16
C VAL A 88 17.54 -1.49 10.09
N ARG A 89 17.63 -2.80 10.32
CA ARG A 89 18.61 -3.38 11.25
C ARG A 89 20.05 -3.23 10.76
N GLU A 90 20.27 -3.49 9.46
CA GLU A 90 21.61 -3.47 8.87
C GLU A 90 21.95 -2.11 8.23
N ASN A 91 20.98 -1.20 8.12
CA ASN A 91 21.10 0.08 7.43
C ASN A 91 21.69 -0.06 6.01
N VAL A 92 21.08 -0.94 5.22
CA VAL A 92 21.57 -1.33 3.88
C VAL A 92 20.66 -0.82 2.77
N SER A 93 21.19 -0.84 1.53
CA SER A 93 20.40 -0.57 0.32
C SER A 93 19.47 -1.74 0.00
N ARG A 94 18.53 -1.49 -0.94
CA ARG A 94 17.64 -2.51 -1.51
C ARG A 94 18.43 -3.70 -2.05
N GLU A 95 19.41 -3.41 -2.91
CA GLU A 95 20.23 -4.43 -3.60
C GLU A 95 20.89 -5.34 -2.57
N ARG A 96 21.44 -4.75 -1.51
CA ARG A 96 22.09 -5.52 -0.46
C ARG A 96 21.11 -6.37 0.35
N ALA A 97 19.91 -5.86 0.63
CA ALA A 97 18.87 -6.65 1.29
C ALA A 97 18.43 -7.83 0.40
N GLU A 98 18.24 -7.60 -0.91
CA GLU A 98 17.91 -8.67 -1.86
C GLU A 98 19.00 -9.76 -1.94
N GLU A 99 20.29 -9.38 -1.91
CA GLU A 99 21.40 -10.35 -1.85
C GLU A 99 21.40 -11.22 -0.59
N LEU A 100 20.91 -10.68 0.52
CA LEU A 100 20.84 -11.37 1.82
C LEU A 100 19.60 -12.25 1.96
N LYS A 101 18.66 -12.17 1.03
CA LYS A 101 17.36 -12.83 1.10
C LYS A 101 17.51 -14.36 1.23
N PRO A 102 16.91 -14.96 2.27
CA PRO A 102 16.94 -16.40 2.43
C PRO A 102 16.06 -17.10 1.39
N PRO A 103 16.37 -18.35 1.06
CA PRO A 103 15.51 -19.14 0.18
C PRO A 103 14.15 -19.39 0.85
N ARG A 104 13.11 -19.50 0.03
CA ARG A 104 11.78 -19.88 0.50
C ARG A 104 11.81 -21.26 1.16
N PRO A 105 11.29 -21.41 2.38
CA PRO A 105 11.10 -22.71 3.02
C PRO A 105 10.26 -23.67 2.17
N PRO A 106 10.57 -24.97 2.16
CA PRO A 106 9.92 -25.92 1.28
C PRO A 106 8.53 -26.37 1.72
N ASP A 107 8.17 -26.15 2.99
CA ASP A 107 6.92 -26.61 3.58
C ASP A 107 6.26 -25.56 4.45
N ARG A 108 5.00 -25.80 4.77
CA ARG A 108 4.15 -24.91 5.58
C ARG A 108 4.76 -24.58 6.94
N ALA A 109 5.31 -25.59 7.65
CA ALA A 109 5.88 -25.37 8.97
C ALA A 109 7.09 -24.42 8.91
N GLY A 110 7.95 -24.60 7.89
CA GLY A 110 9.06 -23.71 7.63
C GLY A 110 8.62 -22.28 7.26
N LEU A 111 7.53 -22.14 6.49
CA LEU A 111 6.94 -20.84 6.16
C LEU A 111 6.39 -20.12 7.40
N GLU A 112 5.67 -20.82 8.25
CA GLU A 112 5.13 -20.28 9.52
C GLU A 112 6.24 -19.85 10.48
N ASP A 113 7.29 -20.65 10.59
CA ASP A 113 8.48 -20.35 11.37
C ASP A 113 9.23 -19.12 10.85
N PHE A 114 9.42 -19.05 9.53
CA PHE A 114 10.05 -17.90 8.88
C PHE A 114 9.25 -16.62 9.11
N TYR A 115 7.93 -16.66 8.80
CA TYR A 115 7.03 -15.54 9.03
C TYR A 115 7.07 -15.08 10.48
N GLY A 116 6.94 -16.01 11.42
CA GLY A 116 6.93 -15.68 12.84
C GLY A 116 8.22 -15.02 13.35
N ARG A 117 9.39 -15.38 12.80
CA ARG A 117 10.65 -14.69 13.08
C ARG A 117 10.67 -13.31 12.43
N ALA A 118 10.40 -13.23 11.14
CA ALA A 118 10.42 -11.99 10.38
C ALA A 118 9.51 -10.91 11.00
N SER A 119 8.29 -11.30 11.38
CA SER A 119 7.31 -10.41 12.00
C SER A 119 7.77 -9.87 13.37
N ARG A 120 8.32 -10.74 14.23
CA ARG A 120 8.87 -10.30 15.52
C ARG A 120 10.08 -9.38 15.35
N ASP A 121 11.00 -9.76 14.48
CA ASP A 121 12.23 -9.00 14.23
C ASP A 121 11.93 -7.62 13.66
N LEU A 122 10.99 -7.51 12.71
CA LEU A 122 10.54 -6.24 12.16
C LEU A 122 9.91 -5.36 13.24
N SER A 123 8.94 -5.87 14.00
CA SER A 123 8.28 -5.12 15.06
C SER A 123 9.29 -4.63 16.12
N GLN A 124 10.27 -5.47 16.48
CA GLN A 124 11.30 -5.13 17.43
C GLN A 124 12.23 -4.04 16.93
N VAL A 125 12.76 -4.17 15.69
CA VAL A 125 13.70 -3.17 15.16
C VAL A 125 13.00 -1.84 14.89
N LEU A 126 11.79 -1.85 14.38
CA LEU A 126 11.00 -0.63 14.20
C LEU A 126 10.67 0.03 15.54
N GLY A 127 10.33 -0.73 16.58
CA GLY A 127 10.07 -0.19 17.92
C GLY A 127 11.29 0.42 18.57
N ALA A 128 12.48 -0.13 18.32
CA ALA A 128 13.74 0.32 18.92
C ALA A 128 14.41 1.49 18.16
N THR A 129 14.06 1.74 16.90
CA THR A 129 14.72 2.75 16.05
C THR A 129 13.85 4.00 15.96
N SER A 130 14.41 5.22 16.13
CA SER A 130 13.65 6.47 16.00
C SER A 130 12.96 6.56 14.62
N PRO A 131 11.72 7.07 14.53
CA PRO A 131 11.04 7.25 13.24
C PRO A 131 11.80 8.20 12.30
N ASP A 132 12.53 9.17 12.82
CA ASP A 132 13.31 10.13 12.03
C ASP A 132 14.66 9.56 11.52
N THR A 133 14.99 8.32 11.89
CA THR A 133 16.22 7.67 11.42
C THR A 133 16.14 7.47 9.91
N ALA A 134 17.19 7.94 9.20
CA ALA A 134 17.28 7.73 7.77
C ALA A 134 17.42 6.23 7.44
N ALA A 135 16.62 5.76 6.48
CA ALA A 135 16.67 4.41 5.97
C ALA A 135 16.36 4.43 4.47
N TRP A 136 16.80 3.40 3.75
CA TRP A 136 16.38 3.25 2.37
C TRP A 136 14.86 3.00 2.29
N THR A 137 14.20 3.74 1.42
CA THR A 137 12.81 3.49 0.99
C THR A 137 12.73 3.66 -0.52
N TRP A 138 11.67 3.18 -1.12
CA TRP A 138 11.39 3.42 -2.53
C TRP A 138 10.75 4.80 -2.80
N SER A 139 10.28 5.48 -1.75
CA SER A 139 9.78 6.85 -1.85
C SER A 139 10.94 7.84 -1.88
N ASP A 140 10.93 8.76 -2.84
CA ASP A 140 11.91 9.85 -2.87
C ASP A 140 11.58 10.97 -1.87
N ASP A 141 10.32 11.06 -1.46
CA ASP A 141 9.82 12.11 -0.56
C ASP A 141 10.07 11.80 0.92
N ASP A 142 10.12 10.51 1.29
CA ASP A 142 10.32 10.10 2.68
C ASP A 142 11.23 8.87 2.78
N ARG A 143 12.47 9.08 3.21
CA ARG A 143 13.51 8.08 3.40
C ARG A 143 13.80 7.85 4.88
N THR A 144 12.74 7.55 5.64
CA THR A 144 12.83 7.39 7.09
C THR A 144 12.26 6.05 7.57
N VAL A 145 12.63 5.67 8.79
CA VAL A 145 12.01 4.54 9.50
C VAL A 145 10.52 4.81 9.77
N GLY A 146 10.11 6.07 9.89
CA GLY A 146 8.71 6.48 10.03
C GLY A 146 7.86 6.03 8.84
N PHE A 147 8.36 6.26 7.62
CA PHE A 147 7.73 5.75 6.40
C PHE A 147 7.55 4.22 6.45
N ILE A 148 8.62 3.50 6.82
CA ILE A 148 8.58 2.04 6.88
C ILE A 148 7.57 1.56 7.92
N ARG A 149 7.48 2.20 9.10
CA ARG A 149 6.48 1.88 10.12
C ARG A 149 5.06 1.97 9.59
N ARG A 150 4.73 3.10 8.92
CA ARG A 150 3.42 3.35 8.32
C ARG A 150 3.12 2.31 7.24
N ARG A 151 4.00 2.19 6.24
CA ARG A 151 3.81 1.26 5.12
C ARG A 151 3.62 -0.18 5.60
N GLN A 152 4.40 -0.64 6.59
CA GLN A 152 4.31 -2.01 7.06
C GLN A 152 3.07 -2.30 7.92
N ALA A 153 2.51 -1.29 8.60
CA ALA A 153 1.23 -1.43 9.28
C ALA A 153 0.09 -1.65 8.26
N HIS A 154 0.07 -0.90 7.15
CA HIS A 154 -0.93 -1.05 6.09
C HIS A 154 -0.73 -2.34 5.29
N GLU A 155 0.52 -2.71 5.00
CA GLU A 155 0.84 -3.99 4.37
C GLU A 155 0.27 -5.18 5.16
N ALA A 156 0.50 -5.18 6.48
CA ALA A 156 -0.03 -6.22 7.36
C ALA A 156 -1.56 -6.19 7.43
N LEU A 157 -2.19 -5.00 7.43
CA LEU A 157 -3.64 -4.86 7.45
C LEU A 157 -4.29 -5.45 6.20
N ILE A 158 -3.81 -5.07 5.03
CA ILE A 158 -4.40 -5.50 3.75
C ILE A 158 -4.18 -7.00 3.53
N HIS A 159 -2.99 -7.52 3.82
CA HIS A 159 -2.76 -8.96 3.69
C HIS A 159 -3.46 -9.79 4.77
N ARG A 160 -3.75 -9.21 5.95
CA ARG A 160 -4.69 -9.84 6.88
C ARG A 160 -6.08 -10.01 6.25
N VAL A 161 -6.58 -8.99 5.54
CA VAL A 161 -7.85 -9.10 4.80
C VAL A 161 -7.79 -10.25 3.80
N ASP A 162 -6.69 -10.37 3.04
CA ASP A 162 -6.48 -11.45 2.08
C ASP A 162 -6.49 -12.84 2.78
N ALA A 163 -5.81 -12.96 3.92
CA ALA A 163 -5.78 -14.20 4.70
C ALA A 163 -7.15 -14.57 5.27
N GLU A 164 -7.89 -13.59 5.80
CA GLU A 164 -9.25 -13.79 6.32
C GLU A 164 -10.21 -14.21 5.21
N LEU A 165 -10.13 -13.61 4.02
CA LEU A 165 -10.92 -14.02 2.86
C LEU A 165 -10.58 -15.45 2.40
N THR A 166 -9.30 -15.82 2.44
CA THR A 166 -8.84 -17.17 2.10
C THR A 166 -9.34 -18.20 3.09
N ALA A 167 -9.45 -17.85 4.37
CA ALA A 167 -10.01 -18.69 5.42
C ALA A 167 -11.55 -18.66 5.49
N GLY A 168 -12.22 -17.85 4.66
CA GLY A 168 -13.67 -17.70 4.67
C GLY A 168 -14.22 -16.91 5.87
N ALA A 169 -13.41 -16.07 6.50
CA ALA A 169 -13.77 -15.23 7.64
C ALA A 169 -13.40 -13.76 7.38
N ARG A 170 -14.11 -12.86 8.04
CA ARG A 170 -13.80 -11.42 8.03
C ARG A 170 -14.00 -10.86 9.43
N THR A 171 -13.07 -10.04 9.87
CA THR A 171 -13.17 -9.30 11.11
C THR A 171 -13.08 -7.81 10.87
N PRO A 172 -13.69 -6.95 11.72
CA PRO A 172 -13.65 -5.50 11.54
C PRO A 172 -12.22 -4.98 11.49
N LEU A 173 -11.97 -3.99 10.63
CA LEU A 173 -10.74 -3.23 10.58
C LEU A 173 -10.79 -2.08 11.60
N ASP A 174 -9.62 -1.61 12.01
CA ASP A 174 -9.51 -0.43 12.87
C ASP A 174 -9.82 0.83 12.04
N PRO A 175 -10.83 1.64 12.41
CA PRO A 175 -11.23 2.79 11.60
C PRO A 175 -10.12 3.84 11.42
N SER A 176 -9.34 4.10 12.48
CA SER A 176 -8.28 5.10 12.42
C SER A 176 -7.11 4.65 11.54
N LEU A 177 -6.72 3.37 11.64
CA LEU A 177 -5.70 2.80 10.76
C LEU A 177 -6.20 2.77 9.31
N SER A 178 -7.47 2.41 9.07
CA SER A 178 -8.03 2.40 7.72
C SER A 178 -8.14 3.80 7.11
N ALA A 179 -8.47 4.84 7.91
CA ALA A 179 -8.46 6.22 7.43
C ALA A 179 -7.04 6.66 7.02
N ASP A 180 -6.03 6.30 7.80
CA ASP A 180 -4.62 6.52 7.41
C ASP A 180 -4.23 5.68 6.17
N GLY A 181 -4.79 4.47 6.02
CA GLY A 181 -4.61 3.62 4.84
C GLY A 181 -5.20 4.24 3.56
N VAL A 182 -6.36 4.88 3.67
CA VAL A 182 -6.93 5.68 2.55
C VAL A 182 -5.97 6.80 2.17
N ASP A 183 -5.44 7.55 3.15
CA ASP A 183 -4.49 8.63 2.87
C ASP A 183 -3.19 8.12 2.22
N GLU A 184 -2.65 7.02 2.73
CA GLU A 184 -1.47 6.38 2.13
C GLU A 184 -1.74 5.91 0.70
N ALA A 185 -2.87 5.23 0.45
CA ALA A 185 -3.23 4.77 -0.89
C ALA A 185 -3.32 5.95 -1.87
N LEU A 186 -3.98 7.04 -1.48
CA LEU A 186 -4.19 8.20 -2.34
C LEU A 186 -2.92 9.01 -2.61
N ARG A 187 -2.03 9.15 -1.62
CA ARG A 187 -0.87 10.05 -1.72
C ARG A 187 0.42 9.33 -2.10
N VAL A 188 0.57 8.08 -1.65
CA VAL A 188 1.82 7.34 -1.80
C VAL A 188 1.71 6.29 -2.89
N MET A 189 0.59 5.55 -2.93
CA MET A 189 0.49 4.43 -3.86
C MET A 189 -0.04 4.85 -5.24
N TYR A 190 -1.12 5.65 -5.28
CA TYR A 190 -1.68 6.18 -6.53
C TYR A 190 -1.09 7.55 -6.90
N GLY A 191 -0.84 8.42 -5.91
CA GLY A 191 -0.42 9.80 -6.15
C GLY A 191 1.09 10.00 -6.34
N ALA A 192 1.89 8.94 -6.40
CA ALA A 192 3.31 9.05 -6.66
C ALA A 192 3.59 9.59 -8.08
N LEU A 193 4.33 10.68 -8.17
CA LEU A 193 4.69 11.28 -9.46
C LEU A 193 6.21 11.22 -9.65
N PRO A 194 6.72 10.31 -10.50
CA PRO A 194 8.14 10.20 -10.76
C PRO A 194 8.67 11.42 -11.55
N ASP A 195 9.95 11.72 -11.40
CA ASP A 195 10.62 12.89 -12.01
C ASP A 195 10.50 12.97 -13.54
N TRP A 196 10.29 11.83 -14.21
CA TRP A 196 10.15 11.75 -15.66
C TRP A 196 8.72 11.99 -16.15
N ALA A 197 7.75 12.08 -15.22
CA ALA A 197 6.33 12.23 -15.54
C ALA A 197 5.81 13.62 -15.17
N THR A 198 4.69 13.97 -15.77
CA THR A 198 3.97 15.22 -15.52
C THR A 198 2.50 14.90 -15.26
N PHE A 199 1.96 15.41 -14.17
CA PHE A 199 0.53 15.44 -13.93
C PHE A 199 -0.06 16.78 -14.40
N THR A 200 -1.04 16.73 -15.29
CA THR A 200 -1.80 17.90 -15.76
C THR A 200 -3.20 17.85 -15.19
N PRO A 201 -3.54 18.65 -14.15
CA PRO A 201 -4.84 18.65 -13.53
C PRO A 201 -5.92 19.23 -14.43
N ASP A 202 -7.15 18.73 -14.32
CA ASP A 202 -8.37 19.32 -14.84
C ASP A 202 -9.20 19.90 -13.66
N PRO A 203 -9.15 21.23 -13.41
CA PRO A 203 -9.78 21.84 -12.24
C PRO A 203 -11.31 21.67 -12.17
N ALA A 204 -11.97 21.33 -13.29
CA ALA A 204 -13.40 21.03 -13.33
C ALA A 204 -13.72 19.61 -12.85
N GLN A 205 -12.73 18.72 -12.82
CA GLN A 205 -12.90 17.33 -12.46
C GLN A 205 -12.38 17.05 -11.05
N THR A 206 -13.25 17.26 -10.08
CA THR A 206 -12.92 17.15 -8.67
C THR A 206 -13.75 16.07 -8.00
N LEU A 207 -13.12 15.31 -7.11
CA LEU A 207 -13.74 14.22 -6.37
C LEU A 207 -13.47 14.41 -4.87
N ARG A 208 -14.46 14.12 -4.03
CA ARG A 208 -14.26 13.97 -2.59
C ARG A 208 -14.42 12.50 -2.21
N LEU A 209 -13.43 11.93 -1.51
CA LEU A 209 -13.63 10.73 -0.73
C LEU A 209 -14.00 11.14 0.70
N ARG A 210 -14.97 10.46 1.32
CA ARG A 210 -15.42 10.77 2.67
C ARG A 210 -15.63 9.52 3.50
N ALA A 211 -14.89 9.40 4.59
CA ALA A 211 -15.08 8.36 5.60
C ALA A 211 -16.25 8.75 6.52
N THR A 212 -17.30 7.93 6.53
CA THR A 212 -18.55 8.25 7.23
C THR A 212 -18.50 7.98 8.73
N ASP A 213 -17.57 7.16 9.18
CA ASP A 213 -17.39 6.75 10.57
C ASP A 213 -16.32 7.56 11.31
N THR A 214 -15.25 7.99 10.63
CA THR A 214 -14.17 8.79 11.24
C THR A 214 -14.36 10.29 10.99
N GLY A 215 -15.08 10.67 9.93
CA GLY A 215 -15.27 12.06 9.52
C GLY A 215 -14.14 12.62 8.66
N ASP A 216 -13.12 11.83 8.36
CA ASP A 216 -12.05 12.22 7.45
C ASP A 216 -12.55 12.38 6.02
N SER A 217 -11.90 13.29 5.28
CA SER A 217 -12.20 13.47 3.86
C SER A 217 -10.97 13.89 3.07
N TRP A 218 -10.91 13.45 1.83
CA TRP A 218 -9.85 13.75 0.89
C TRP A 218 -10.44 14.39 -0.36
N PHE A 219 -9.85 15.52 -0.77
CA PHE A 219 -10.25 16.22 -1.97
C PHE A 219 -9.24 15.93 -3.07
N LEU A 220 -9.69 15.38 -4.20
CA LEU A 220 -8.86 15.02 -5.32
C LEU A 220 -9.17 15.88 -6.54
N THR A 221 -8.14 16.19 -7.31
CA THR A 221 -8.29 16.72 -8.66
C THR A 221 -7.86 15.64 -9.65
N LEU A 222 -8.73 15.31 -10.59
CA LEU A 222 -8.44 14.39 -11.67
C LEU A 222 -7.67 15.12 -12.78
N GLY A 223 -6.90 14.36 -13.54
CA GLY A 223 -6.08 14.90 -14.62
C GLY A 223 -5.53 13.81 -15.52
N ARG A 224 -4.38 14.11 -16.08
CA ARG A 224 -3.63 13.16 -16.91
C ARG A 224 -2.19 13.07 -16.45
N PHE A 225 -1.75 11.82 -16.30
CA PHE A 225 -0.36 11.45 -16.14
C PHE A 225 0.24 11.24 -17.53
N THR A 226 1.34 11.95 -17.84
CA THR A 226 2.04 11.85 -19.13
C THR A 226 3.53 11.78 -18.91
N GLY A 227 4.23 10.97 -19.70
CA GLY A 227 5.68 10.86 -19.64
C GLY A 227 6.19 9.69 -20.47
N THR A 228 7.51 9.49 -20.42
CA THR A 228 8.15 8.30 -21.00
C THR A 228 9.01 7.66 -19.94
N ASP A 229 8.70 6.40 -19.63
CA ASP A 229 9.47 5.63 -18.66
C ASP A 229 10.92 5.46 -19.16
N PRO A 230 11.93 5.91 -18.42
CA PRO A 230 13.33 5.84 -18.85
C PRO A 230 13.89 4.41 -18.83
N ASP A 231 13.24 3.47 -18.17
CA ASP A 231 13.76 2.12 -18.01
C ASP A 231 13.42 1.23 -19.21
N ASP A 232 12.22 1.37 -19.77
CA ASP A 232 11.77 0.54 -20.88
C ASP A 232 11.28 1.33 -22.09
N GLY A 233 11.20 2.68 -21.99
CA GLY A 233 10.76 3.57 -23.06
C GLY A 233 9.24 3.60 -23.26
N THR A 234 8.45 3.06 -22.34
CA THR A 234 6.99 3.10 -22.41
C THR A 234 6.48 4.54 -22.35
N VAL A 235 5.67 4.92 -23.34
CA VAL A 235 4.99 6.22 -23.34
C VAL A 235 3.70 6.10 -22.59
N CYS A 236 3.59 6.85 -21.48
CA CYS A 236 2.39 6.90 -20.65
C CYS A 236 1.54 8.12 -21.02
N ASP A 237 0.24 7.92 -21.11
CA ASP A 237 -0.78 8.97 -21.28
C ASP A 237 -2.11 8.45 -20.70
N GLU A 238 -2.25 8.54 -19.37
CA GLU A 238 -3.29 7.84 -18.61
C GLU A 238 -4.10 8.80 -17.72
N PRO A 239 -5.37 8.45 -17.39
CA PRO A 239 -6.11 9.13 -16.33
C PRO A 239 -5.37 8.99 -15.00
N ASP A 240 -5.38 10.07 -14.21
CA ASP A 240 -4.76 10.09 -12.90
C ASP A 240 -5.52 11.03 -11.96
N ALA A 241 -5.28 10.92 -10.64
CA ALA A 241 -5.93 11.73 -9.63
C ALA A 241 -4.99 12.00 -8.45
N HIS A 242 -4.81 13.27 -8.10
CA HIS A 242 -3.94 13.68 -7.01
C HIS A 242 -4.75 14.30 -5.86
N ALA A 243 -4.47 13.86 -4.65
CA ALA A 243 -5.06 14.41 -3.43
C ALA A 243 -4.47 15.79 -3.12
N ALA A 244 -5.33 16.75 -2.84
CA ALA A 244 -4.92 18.07 -2.36
C ALA A 244 -4.37 18.01 -0.93
N ASP A 245 -3.44 18.91 -0.61
CA ASP A 245 -2.87 18.98 0.74
C ASP A 245 -3.88 19.48 1.79
N HIS A 246 -4.96 20.10 1.39
CA HIS A 246 -6.02 20.59 2.26
C HIS A 246 -7.35 20.64 1.50
N ASP A 247 -8.46 20.54 2.23
CA ASP A 247 -9.80 20.75 1.65
C ASP A 247 -9.89 22.20 1.16
N PRO A 248 -10.11 22.43 -0.15
CA PRO A 248 -10.22 23.77 -0.69
C PRO A 248 -11.48 24.52 -0.25
N GLY A 249 -12.38 23.87 0.53
CA GLY A 249 -13.66 24.43 0.97
C GLY A 249 -14.69 24.58 -0.15
N SER A 250 -14.38 24.09 -1.36
CA SER A 250 -15.30 24.08 -2.50
C SER A 250 -16.08 22.77 -2.57
N SER A 251 -17.24 22.79 -3.23
CA SER A 251 -17.96 21.54 -3.52
C SER A 251 -17.20 20.75 -4.59
N ALA A 252 -16.99 19.46 -4.35
CA ALA A 252 -16.50 18.57 -5.39
C ALA A 252 -17.60 18.27 -6.43
N ALA A 253 -17.20 17.98 -7.66
CA ALA A 253 -18.13 17.58 -8.73
C ALA A 253 -18.76 16.21 -8.47
N ALA A 254 -18.02 15.33 -7.78
CA ALA A 254 -18.50 14.00 -7.38
C ALA A 254 -18.02 13.64 -5.96
N GLU A 255 -18.67 12.67 -5.35
CA GLU A 255 -18.30 12.11 -4.04
C GLU A 255 -18.37 10.59 -4.04
N VAL A 256 -17.39 9.98 -3.35
CA VAL A 256 -17.40 8.58 -2.95
C VAL A 256 -17.39 8.53 -1.43
N ALA A 257 -18.36 7.84 -0.82
CA ALA A 257 -18.51 7.76 0.63
C ALA A 257 -18.68 6.33 1.12
N GLY A 258 -18.05 6.00 2.24
CA GLY A 258 -18.12 4.70 2.90
C GLY A 258 -17.49 4.78 4.28
N THR A 259 -17.47 3.70 5.04
CA THR A 259 -16.60 3.67 6.23
C THR A 259 -15.13 3.74 5.80
N ALA A 260 -14.25 4.19 6.70
CA ALA A 260 -12.81 4.20 6.41
C ALA A 260 -12.31 2.82 5.96
N ALA A 261 -12.77 1.76 6.64
CA ALA A 261 -12.44 0.37 6.30
C ALA A 261 -12.93 -0.05 4.90
N ASP A 262 -14.12 0.37 4.51
CA ASP A 262 -14.67 0.04 3.18
C ASP A 262 -13.97 0.81 2.07
N LEU A 263 -13.62 2.08 2.30
CA LEU A 263 -12.85 2.89 1.36
C LEU A 263 -11.43 2.35 1.18
N ASP A 264 -10.75 1.98 2.26
CA ASP A 264 -9.41 1.39 2.25
C ASP A 264 -9.42 0.07 1.45
N CYS A 265 -10.32 -0.86 1.79
CA CYS A 265 -10.51 -2.09 1.03
C CYS A 265 -10.79 -1.83 -0.45
N TRP A 266 -11.66 -0.88 -0.77
CA TRP A 266 -12.01 -0.56 -2.15
C TRP A 266 -10.82 -0.05 -2.95
N LEU A 267 -10.01 0.86 -2.38
CA LEU A 267 -8.81 1.39 -3.03
C LEU A 267 -7.77 0.29 -3.30
N TRP A 268 -7.67 -0.70 -2.41
CA TRP A 268 -6.80 -1.86 -2.59
C TRP A 268 -7.44 -3.00 -3.39
N HIS A 269 -8.61 -2.79 -4.01
CA HIS A 269 -9.36 -3.81 -4.76
C HIS A 269 -9.73 -5.05 -3.92
N ARG A 270 -9.95 -4.87 -2.63
CA ARG A 270 -10.51 -5.88 -1.73
C ARG A 270 -12.01 -5.62 -1.56
N PRO A 271 -12.85 -6.68 -1.45
CA PRO A 271 -14.29 -6.47 -1.29
C PRO A 271 -14.61 -5.72 0.00
N PRO A 272 -15.31 -4.57 -0.08
CA PRO A 272 -15.83 -3.88 1.10
C PRO A 272 -16.84 -4.76 1.85
N THR A 273 -17.05 -4.50 3.14
CA THR A 273 -18.07 -5.16 3.95
C THR A 273 -19.39 -4.40 3.99
N GLY A 274 -19.31 -3.10 3.77
CA GLY A 274 -20.45 -2.17 3.68
C GLY A 274 -20.52 -1.48 2.33
N PRO A 275 -21.48 -0.54 2.18
CA PRO A 275 -21.65 0.20 0.94
C PRO A 275 -20.53 1.22 0.74
N VAL A 276 -20.06 1.33 -0.50
CA VAL A 276 -19.26 2.44 -1.02
C VAL A 276 -20.16 3.21 -1.99
N GLU A 277 -20.75 4.29 -1.49
CA GLU A 277 -21.74 5.09 -2.20
C GLU A 277 -21.06 6.08 -3.15
N ARG A 278 -21.66 6.32 -4.30
CA ARG A 278 -21.19 7.24 -5.32
C ARG A 278 -22.29 8.25 -5.66
N SER A 279 -21.94 9.53 -5.73
CA SER A 279 -22.88 10.60 -6.06
C SER A 279 -22.21 11.72 -6.88
N GLY A 280 -23.01 12.54 -7.55
CA GLY A 280 -22.51 13.67 -8.35
C GLY A 280 -22.26 13.31 -9.81
N ASP A 281 -21.24 13.93 -10.41
CA ASP A 281 -20.93 13.80 -11.83
C ASP A 281 -20.40 12.40 -12.17
N ARG A 282 -21.16 11.68 -13.00
CA ARG A 282 -20.81 10.32 -13.39
C ARG A 282 -19.52 10.23 -14.22
N GLN A 283 -19.23 11.26 -15.02
CA GLN A 283 -18.02 11.25 -15.83
C GLN A 283 -16.76 11.35 -14.95
N VAL A 284 -16.83 12.13 -13.87
CA VAL A 284 -15.76 12.22 -12.87
C VAL A 284 -15.56 10.88 -12.17
N LEU A 285 -16.66 10.22 -11.76
CA LEU A 285 -16.61 8.90 -11.12
C LEU A 285 -15.98 7.85 -12.05
N ASP A 286 -16.46 7.76 -13.30
CA ASP A 286 -15.95 6.79 -14.28
C ASP A 286 -14.45 7.02 -14.57
N ARG A 287 -13.98 8.27 -14.63
CA ARG A 287 -12.57 8.61 -14.82
C ARG A 287 -11.71 8.23 -13.61
N TYR A 288 -12.21 8.48 -12.40
CA TYR A 288 -11.50 8.09 -11.19
C TYR A 288 -11.38 6.56 -11.07
N GLU A 289 -12.46 5.84 -11.35
CA GLU A 289 -12.41 4.37 -11.39
C GLU A 289 -11.41 3.85 -12.42
N ALA A 290 -11.30 4.51 -13.58
CA ALA A 290 -10.27 4.17 -14.57
C ALA A 290 -8.84 4.44 -14.04
N ALA A 291 -8.63 5.52 -13.29
CA ALA A 291 -7.31 5.85 -12.72
C ALA A 291 -6.85 4.82 -11.67
N ILE A 292 -7.77 4.28 -10.86
CA ILE A 292 -7.42 3.27 -9.84
C ILE A 292 -7.52 1.81 -10.34
N THR A 293 -8.04 1.58 -11.57
CA THR A 293 -8.22 0.22 -12.14
C THR A 293 -6.94 -0.63 -12.21
N PRO A 294 -5.74 -0.07 -12.49
CA PRO A 294 -4.51 -0.87 -12.48
C PRO A 294 -4.24 -1.55 -11.14
N GLY A 295 -4.79 -1.01 -10.05
CA GLY A 295 -4.60 -1.53 -8.70
C GLY A 295 -3.23 -1.23 -8.12
N ILE A 296 -3.10 -1.51 -6.83
CA ILE A 296 -1.84 -1.43 -6.10
C ILE A 296 -1.30 -2.86 -5.99
N ASN A 297 -0.11 -3.13 -6.54
CA ASN A 297 0.55 -4.45 -6.55
C ASN A 297 1.86 -4.41 -5.78
#